data_68224079ae71c7829520128838d9aad6
#
_entry.id   68224079ae71c7829520128838d9aad6
#
_cell.length_a   1.000
_cell.length_b   1.000
_cell.length_c   1.000
_cell.angle_alpha   90.00
_cell.angle_beta   90.00
_cell.angle_gamma   90.00
#
_symmetry.space_group_name_H-M   'P 1'
#
loop_
_entity.id
_entity.type
_entity.pdbx_description
1 polymer ?
#
loop_
_entity_poly.entity_id
_entity_poly.type
_entity_poly.pdbx_seq_one_letter_code
_entity_poly.pdbx_strand_id
1 'polypeptide(L)'
;MKTSWLERKKCLSINTNGLDDVKTGFDVNVLNEKTWYSVPYWNQDGTAENCNDSTDKYTEGAGNEELLTQSAEEERIECLIVAVKAPVTVAAMASIKRRLTPDSTVLFLQNGMGTIDELNEKVFRDPRQRPHYMSGVISHGLARRKEPFQVSHTGVGTTILGSVLPADAVSPANEGDIDWAPSTKYLLRTLTLTPPLVAVAETPSSLRLYQLEKLAMNCVINPLTAIMNCKNGELLYNYSFTRIMRLLLAEISSVICALPELQGVPGIESRFSPERLRMMVTQLANKTAKNHSSMLQDVLSRNTTEIEYMNGYIVRRGEELGIKCVVNYMMKHLVLAKRLQTKQAESGAIPIDLLREPKM
;
A
#
# COMPACT_ATOMS: atom_id res chain seq x y z
N MET A 1 -1.58 17.36 10.74
CA MET A 1 -0.32 16.57 10.54
C MET A 1 0.90 17.39 10.95
N LYS A 2 1.06 18.61 10.45
CA LYS A 2 2.16 19.52 10.77
C LYS A 2 2.25 19.84 12.27
N THR A 3 1.18 20.35 12.89
CA THR A 3 1.13 20.64 14.32
C THR A 3 1.55 19.42 15.15
N SER A 4 1.01 18.25 14.84
CA SER A 4 1.39 16.99 15.51
C SER A 4 2.86 16.60 15.31
N TRP A 5 3.48 16.97 14.18
CA TRP A 5 4.91 16.75 13.95
C TRP A 5 5.78 17.64 14.83
N LEU A 6 5.41 18.91 14.94
CA LEU A 6 6.10 19.87 15.82
C LEU A 6 5.92 19.52 17.30
N GLU A 7 4.69 19.17 17.72
CA GLU A 7 4.40 18.70 19.09
C GLU A 7 5.23 17.48 19.49
N ARG A 8 5.60 16.62 18.51
CA ARG A 8 6.47 15.46 18.69
C ARG A 8 7.95 15.78 18.57
N LYS A 9 8.36 17.04 18.62
CA LYS A 9 9.76 17.48 18.48
C LYS A 9 10.44 16.88 17.23
N LYS A 10 9.69 16.77 16.11
CA LYS A 10 10.15 16.22 14.83
C LYS A 10 10.70 14.79 14.91
N CYS A 11 10.15 13.94 15.77
CA CYS A 11 10.60 12.58 16.02
C CYS A 11 9.56 11.53 15.60
N LEU A 12 10.05 10.39 15.09
CA LEU A 12 9.29 9.15 14.90
C LEU A 12 9.62 8.17 16.02
N SER A 13 8.63 7.44 16.53
CA SER A 13 8.86 6.38 17.51
C SER A 13 8.36 5.03 16.99
N ILE A 14 9.22 4.03 17.05
CA ILE A 14 8.91 2.65 16.67
C ILE A 14 9.05 1.80 17.92
N ASN A 15 7.95 1.22 18.39
CA ASN A 15 7.97 0.26 19.48
C ASN A 15 8.18 -1.15 18.95
N THR A 16 9.21 -1.82 19.43
CA THR A 16 9.44 -3.24 19.12
C THR A 16 9.63 -3.99 20.43
N ASN A 17 8.76 -4.97 20.70
CA ASN A 17 8.81 -5.77 21.93
C ASN A 17 8.79 -4.95 23.23
N GLY A 18 8.06 -3.84 23.25
CA GLY A 18 7.96 -2.96 24.43
C GLY A 18 9.06 -1.88 24.53
N LEU A 19 10.06 -1.93 23.66
CA LEU A 19 11.12 -0.92 23.60
C LEU A 19 10.81 0.11 22.51
N ASP A 20 10.83 1.39 22.86
CA ASP A 20 10.66 2.49 21.93
C ASP A 20 12.02 2.91 21.36
N ASP A 21 12.15 2.83 20.05
CA ASP A 21 13.28 3.36 19.28
C ASP A 21 12.84 4.67 18.63
N VAL A 22 13.51 5.77 18.97
CA VAL A 22 13.20 7.11 18.49
C VAL A 22 14.14 7.47 17.36
N LYS A 23 13.57 7.88 16.24
CA LYS A 23 14.27 8.30 15.03
C LYS A 23 14.04 9.79 14.77
N THR A 24 15.13 10.46 14.42
CA THR A 24 15.18 11.91 14.16
C THR A 24 15.92 12.18 12.84
N GLY A 25 16.05 13.44 12.45
CA GLY A 25 16.82 13.84 11.27
C GLY A 25 15.98 13.81 9.97
N PHE A 26 14.65 13.92 10.07
CA PHE A 26 13.78 13.95 8.90
C PHE A 26 13.31 15.37 8.58
N ASP A 27 13.55 15.83 7.38
CA ASP A 27 12.85 16.99 6.82
C ASP A 27 11.46 16.55 6.36
N VAL A 28 10.44 17.34 6.69
CA VAL A 28 9.06 17.04 6.31
C VAL A 28 8.54 18.11 5.37
N ASN A 29 8.21 17.72 4.15
CA ASN A 29 7.55 18.58 3.20
C ASN A 29 6.04 18.30 3.21
N VAL A 30 5.24 19.34 3.33
CA VAL A 30 3.78 19.27 3.41
C VAL A 30 3.18 20.01 2.24
N LEU A 31 2.35 19.30 1.45
CA LEU A 31 1.53 19.93 0.42
C LEU A 31 0.21 20.40 1.06
N ASN A 32 -0.03 21.71 1.04
CA ASN A 32 -1.29 22.31 1.43
C ASN A 32 -1.92 22.98 0.22
N GLU A 33 -3.10 22.50 -0.20
CA GLU A 33 -3.76 22.88 -1.45
C GLU A 33 -2.85 22.64 -2.68
N LYS A 34 -2.10 23.63 -3.12
CA LYS A 34 -1.16 23.54 -4.26
C LYS A 34 0.23 24.02 -3.91
N THR A 35 0.48 24.37 -2.66
CA THR A 35 1.75 24.96 -2.22
C THR A 35 2.49 23.99 -1.28
N TRP A 36 3.76 23.82 -1.55
CA TRP A 36 4.65 23.02 -0.72
C TRP A 36 5.30 23.87 0.37
N TYR A 37 5.30 23.34 1.59
CA TYR A 37 5.97 23.91 2.76
C TYR A 37 6.97 22.90 3.29
N SER A 38 8.18 23.36 3.59
CA SER A 38 9.20 22.57 4.27
C SER A 38 9.17 22.82 5.78
N VAL A 39 9.34 21.75 6.53
CA VAL A 39 9.58 21.78 7.98
C VAL A 39 10.91 21.04 8.20
N PRO A 40 12.05 21.77 8.08
CA PRO A 40 13.36 21.15 8.18
C PRO A 40 13.60 20.65 9.62
N TYR A 41 14.40 19.60 9.74
CA TYR A 41 14.80 19.07 11.06
C TYR A 41 15.78 20.03 11.75
N TRP A 42 16.78 20.52 11.00
CA TRP A 42 17.77 21.48 11.48
C TRP A 42 17.21 22.91 11.40
N ASN A 43 17.47 23.69 12.43
CA ASN A 43 17.20 25.13 12.36
C ASN A 43 18.22 25.83 11.47
N GLN A 44 17.95 27.06 11.00
CA GLN A 44 18.88 27.83 10.16
C GLN A 44 20.24 28.10 10.80
N ASP A 45 20.31 28.05 12.13
CA ASP A 45 21.55 28.20 12.91
C ASP A 45 22.36 26.89 13.03
N GLY A 46 21.90 25.80 12.42
CA GLY A 46 22.54 24.48 12.45
C GLY A 46 22.33 23.72 13.77
N THR A 47 21.44 24.18 14.65
CA THR A 47 21.09 23.45 15.88
C THR A 47 19.97 22.45 15.62
N ALA A 48 20.10 21.23 16.16
CA ALA A 48 19.04 20.24 16.20
C ALA A 48 18.17 20.45 17.46
N GLU A 49 16.86 20.40 17.32
CA GLU A 49 16.00 20.31 18.49
C GLU A 49 16.24 18.97 19.21
N ASN A 50 16.78 19.01 20.44
CA ASN A 50 17.07 17.82 21.21
C ASN A 50 15.77 17.13 21.66
N CYS A 51 15.56 15.90 21.22
CA CYS A 51 14.42 15.06 21.64
C CYS A 51 14.47 14.60 23.09
N ASN A 52 15.61 14.80 23.79
CA ASN A 52 15.85 14.25 25.12
C ASN A 52 15.59 15.21 26.28
N ASP A 53 15.30 16.48 26.04
CA ASP A 53 15.03 17.42 27.13
C ASP A 53 13.54 17.44 27.49
N SER A 54 13.22 16.80 28.62
CA SER A 54 11.87 16.65 29.16
C SER A 54 11.40 17.87 30.02
N THR A 55 12.11 18.99 30.01
CA THR A 55 11.86 20.08 31.01
C THR A 55 11.62 21.48 30.47
N ASP A 56 11.61 21.72 29.17
CA ASP A 56 11.37 23.10 28.72
C ASP A 56 9.92 23.36 28.30
N LYS A 57 9.35 24.33 29.02
CA LYS A 57 8.08 24.99 28.76
C LYS A 57 8.08 25.49 27.32
N TYR A 58 7.04 25.09 26.57
CA TYR A 58 6.76 25.61 25.25
C TYR A 58 6.82 27.15 25.25
N THR A 59 7.92 27.69 24.74
CA THR A 59 7.87 29.03 24.16
C THR A 59 7.22 28.83 22.78
N GLU A 60 6.14 29.55 22.52
CA GLU A 60 5.54 29.72 21.21
C GLU A 60 6.54 30.41 20.26
N GLY A 61 7.61 29.71 19.96
CA GLY A 61 8.47 30.02 18.82
C GLY A 61 7.75 29.47 17.59
N ALA A 62 7.24 30.35 16.75
CA ALA A 62 6.73 30.01 15.43
C ALA A 62 7.80 29.15 14.77
N GLY A 63 7.55 27.82 14.68
CA GLY A 63 8.41 26.95 13.92
C GLY A 63 8.54 27.53 12.53
N ASN A 64 9.77 27.81 12.10
CA ASN A 64 10.07 28.44 10.83
C ASN A 64 9.54 27.57 9.70
N GLU A 65 8.33 27.86 9.26
CA GLU A 65 7.81 27.34 8.00
C GLU A 65 8.47 28.14 6.88
N GLU A 66 9.31 27.49 6.17
CA GLU A 66 9.81 28.04 4.93
C GLU A 66 8.92 27.55 3.79
N LEU A 67 8.41 28.50 3.00
CA LEU A 67 7.83 28.19 1.71
C LEU A 67 8.92 27.48 0.90
N LEU A 68 8.62 26.29 0.39
CA LEU A 68 9.57 25.58 -0.45
C LEU A 68 9.89 26.50 -1.65
N THR A 69 11.15 26.80 -1.84
CA THR A 69 11.56 27.62 -2.97
C THR A 69 11.30 26.88 -4.27
N GLN A 70 11.01 27.58 -5.36
CA GLN A 70 10.77 26.96 -6.65
C GLN A 70 11.95 26.04 -7.08
N SER A 71 13.18 26.40 -6.75
CA SER A 71 14.35 25.56 -6.99
C SER A 71 14.32 24.24 -6.20
N ALA A 72 13.83 24.25 -4.97
CA ALA A 72 13.68 23.03 -4.16
C ALA A 72 12.49 22.18 -4.60
N GLU A 73 11.43 22.80 -5.14
CA GLU A 73 10.31 22.06 -5.77
C GLU A 73 10.73 21.37 -7.08
N GLU A 74 11.76 21.84 -7.75
CA GLU A 74 12.31 21.28 -8.99
C GLU A 74 13.50 20.33 -8.75
N GLU A 75 13.98 20.21 -7.50
CA GLU A 75 15.05 19.29 -7.14
C GLU A 75 14.67 17.85 -7.50
N ARG A 76 15.57 17.17 -8.22
CA ARG A 76 15.34 15.80 -8.70
C ARG A 76 15.31 14.81 -7.56
N ILE A 77 14.40 13.84 -7.66
CA ILE A 77 14.30 12.71 -6.76
C ILE A 77 14.90 11.48 -7.45
N GLU A 78 16.01 10.99 -6.96
CA GLU A 78 16.64 9.77 -7.50
C GLU A 78 15.93 8.51 -7.03
N CYS A 79 15.57 8.44 -5.73
CA CYS A 79 14.88 7.31 -5.13
C CYS A 79 13.66 7.78 -4.35
N LEU A 80 12.50 7.22 -4.68
CA LEU A 80 11.22 7.51 -4.02
C LEU A 80 10.60 6.24 -3.48
N ILE A 81 10.20 6.25 -2.21
CA ILE A 81 9.39 5.18 -1.61
C ILE A 81 7.96 5.68 -1.44
N VAL A 82 7.01 5.01 -2.09
CA VAL A 82 5.59 5.34 -2.05
C VAL A 82 4.88 4.40 -1.09
N ALA A 83 4.50 4.94 0.08
CA ALA A 83 3.83 4.20 1.15
C ALA A 83 2.42 4.73 1.45
N VAL A 84 1.88 5.60 0.60
CA VAL A 84 0.48 6.05 0.71
C VAL A 84 -0.48 4.95 0.26
N LYS A 85 -1.75 5.03 0.65
CA LYS A 85 -2.79 4.09 0.18
C LYS A 85 -2.97 4.15 -1.33
N ALA A 86 -3.20 3.00 -1.97
CA ALA A 86 -3.36 2.90 -3.42
C ALA A 86 -4.33 3.94 -4.04
N PRO A 87 -5.52 4.21 -3.47
CA PRO A 87 -6.46 5.19 -4.04
C PRO A 87 -5.97 6.64 -4.15
N VAL A 88 -4.95 7.01 -3.39
CA VAL A 88 -4.40 8.38 -3.42
C VAL A 88 -3.07 8.47 -4.15
N THR A 89 -2.54 7.36 -4.64
CA THR A 89 -1.21 7.28 -5.27
C THR A 89 -1.11 8.13 -6.52
N VAL A 90 -2.13 8.12 -7.38
CA VAL A 90 -2.15 8.90 -8.62
C VAL A 90 -2.03 10.41 -8.31
N ALA A 91 -2.81 10.91 -7.35
CA ALA A 91 -2.76 12.31 -6.94
C ALA A 91 -1.41 12.67 -6.31
N ALA A 92 -0.89 11.81 -5.43
CA ALA A 92 0.41 12.01 -4.79
C ALA A 92 1.55 12.04 -5.83
N MET A 93 1.57 11.11 -6.77
CA MET A 93 2.59 11.06 -7.82
C MET A 93 2.49 12.23 -8.81
N ALA A 94 1.26 12.65 -9.13
CA ALA A 94 1.05 13.83 -9.98
C ALA A 94 1.63 15.10 -9.36
N SER A 95 1.57 15.26 -8.03
CA SER A 95 2.08 16.44 -7.32
C SER A 95 3.61 16.55 -7.35
N ILE A 96 4.33 15.44 -7.52
CA ILE A 96 5.80 15.39 -7.54
C ILE A 96 6.37 14.97 -8.89
N LYS A 97 5.53 14.82 -9.92
CA LYS A 97 5.92 14.33 -11.25
C LYS A 97 7.13 15.07 -11.82
N ARG A 98 7.19 16.41 -11.65
CA ARG A 98 8.26 17.25 -12.21
C ARG A 98 9.65 16.93 -11.63
N ARG A 99 9.68 16.36 -10.44
CA ARG A 99 10.90 15.98 -9.73
C ARG A 99 11.41 14.59 -10.11
N LEU A 100 10.64 13.80 -10.86
CA LEU A 100 10.97 12.45 -11.29
C LEU A 100 11.44 12.45 -12.74
N THR A 101 12.50 11.72 -13.01
CA THR A 101 13.11 11.55 -14.32
C THR A 101 13.14 10.08 -14.71
N PRO A 102 13.47 9.74 -15.97
CA PRO A 102 13.69 8.34 -16.35
C PRO A 102 14.79 7.63 -15.56
N ASP A 103 15.73 8.35 -14.95
CA ASP A 103 16.79 7.80 -14.11
C ASP A 103 16.35 7.58 -12.65
N SER A 104 15.17 8.12 -12.27
CA SER A 104 14.61 7.94 -10.94
C SER A 104 14.10 6.52 -10.75
N THR A 105 14.15 6.01 -9.52
CA THR A 105 13.50 4.76 -9.13
C THR A 105 12.39 5.01 -8.12
N VAL A 106 11.20 4.47 -8.39
CA VAL A 106 10.02 4.57 -7.53
C VAL A 106 9.65 3.19 -7.00
N LEU A 107 9.73 3.01 -5.69
CA LEU A 107 9.34 1.78 -4.99
C LEU A 107 7.93 1.92 -4.43
N PHE A 108 7.02 1.04 -4.85
CA PHE A 108 5.66 0.95 -4.35
C PHE A 108 5.53 -0.13 -3.28
N LEU A 109 5.02 0.25 -2.10
CA LEU A 109 4.85 -0.64 -0.95
C LEU A 109 3.38 -0.87 -0.58
N GLN A 110 2.45 -0.38 -1.40
CA GLN A 110 1.01 -0.52 -1.17
C GLN A 110 0.56 -1.98 -1.36
N ASN A 111 -0.60 -2.28 -0.75
CA ASN A 111 -1.30 -3.53 -1.03
C ASN A 111 -2.13 -3.40 -2.31
N GLY A 112 -2.44 -4.56 -2.89
CA GLY A 112 -3.21 -4.63 -4.14
C GLY A 112 -2.34 -4.54 -5.37
N MET A 113 -2.97 -4.52 -6.53
CA MET A 113 -2.35 -4.47 -7.86
C MET A 113 -3.09 -3.50 -8.78
N GLY A 114 -2.44 -3.10 -9.89
CA GLY A 114 -3.00 -2.17 -10.87
C GLY A 114 -2.66 -0.70 -10.67
N THR A 115 -1.97 -0.34 -9.58
CA THR A 115 -1.58 1.06 -9.31
C THR A 115 -0.58 1.60 -10.33
N ILE A 116 0.38 0.78 -10.75
CA ILE A 116 1.39 1.19 -11.76
C ILE A 116 0.74 1.38 -13.12
N ASP A 117 -0.20 0.51 -13.49
CA ASP A 117 -0.95 0.63 -14.75
C ASP A 117 -1.72 1.95 -14.80
N GLU A 118 -2.43 2.27 -13.71
CA GLU A 118 -3.17 3.51 -13.56
C GLU A 118 -2.25 4.76 -13.61
N LEU A 119 -1.05 4.67 -13.01
CA LEU A 119 -0.05 5.74 -13.08
C LEU A 119 0.47 5.94 -14.50
N ASN A 120 0.73 4.87 -15.23
CA ASN A 120 1.16 4.94 -16.62
C ASN A 120 0.09 5.55 -17.53
N GLU A 121 -1.17 5.26 -17.27
CA GLU A 121 -2.29 5.83 -18.01
C GLU A 121 -2.52 7.31 -17.69
N LYS A 122 -2.47 7.68 -16.40
CA LYS A 122 -2.91 9.01 -15.95
C LYS A 122 -1.79 10.02 -15.76
N VAL A 123 -0.60 9.58 -15.36
CA VAL A 123 0.52 10.46 -14.98
C VAL A 123 1.69 10.34 -15.97
N PHE A 124 2.20 9.14 -16.19
CA PHE A 124 3.39 8.88 -17.02
C PHE A 124 2.99 8.25 -18.36
N ARG A 125 2.26 8.99 -19.17
CA ARG A 125 1.73 8.50 -20.46
C ARG A 125 2.80 8.19 -21.49
N ASP A 126 3.86 9.00 -21.55
CA ASP A 126 5.02 8.76 -22.43
C ASP A 126 5.96 7.75 -21.75
N PRO A 127 6.14 6.53 -22.33
CA PRO A 127 7.04 5.52 -21.77
C PRO A 127 8.47 5.99 -21.56
N ARG A 128 8.95 6.91 -22.41
CA ARG A 128 10.32 7.45 -22.33
C ARG A 128 10.56 8.39 -21.15
N GLN A 129 9.48 8.88 -20.53
CA GLN A 129 9.54 9.77 -19.35
C GLN A 129 9.22 9.03 -18.05
N ARG A 130 9.00 7.73 -18.11
CA ARG A 130 8.69 6.91 -16.94
C ARG A 130 9.93 6.69 -16.10
N PRO A 131 9.84 6.85 -14.77
CA PRO A 131 10.88 6.37 -13.87
C PRO A 131 10.93 4.85 -13.86
N HIS A 132 12.00 4.27 -13.35
CA HIS A 132 12.08 2.86 -13.06
C HIS A 132 11.12 2.51 -11.91
N TYR A 133 10.39 1.41 -12.06
CA TYR A 133 9.47 0.96 -11.04
C TYR A 133 10.03 -0.26 -10.30
N MET A 134 9.91 -0.19 -8.99
CA MET A 134 10.07 -1.32 -8.09
C MET A 134 8.78 -1.55 -7.31
N SER A 135 8.56 -2.77 -6.88
CA SER A 135 7.46 -3.09 -5.98
C SER A 135 7.93 -3.93 -4.81
N GLY A 136 7.23 -3.81 -3.68
CA GLY A 136 7.53 -4.56 -2.48
C GLY A 136 6.30 -5.29 -1.92
N VAL A 137 6.51 -6.54 -1.50
CA VAL A 137 5.52 -7.33 -0.78
C VAL A 137 5.93 -7.39 0.69
N ILE A 138 5.21 -6.64 1.54
CA ILE A 138 5.50 -6.54 2.97
C ILE A 138 4.58 -7.45 3.76
N SER A 139 5.13 -8.24 4.68
CA SER A 139 4.38 -9.12 5.59
C SER A 139 4.57 -8.78 7.07
N HIS A 140 5.28 -7.69 7.40
CA HIS A 140 5.42 -7.21 8.77
C HIS A 140 4.08 -6.80 9.38
N GLY A 141 3.87 -7.13 10.65
CA GLY A 141 2.76 -6.63 11.43
C GLY A 141 3.09 -5.25 12.00
N LEU A 142 2.32 -4.23 11.64
CA LEU A 142 2.46 -2.87 12.14
C LEU A 142 1.11 -2.38 12.65
N ALA A 143 1.11 -1.75 13.82
CA ALA A 143 -0.07 -1.12 14.40
C ALA A 143 0.22 0.35 14.71
N ARG A 144 -0.72 1.24 14.35
CA ARG A 144 -0.66 2.64 14.78
C ARG A 144 -0.91 2.73 16.28
N ARG A 145 -0.14 3.56 16.97
CA ARG A 145 -0.43 3.97 18.35
C ARG A 145 -1.42 5.14 18.36
N LYS A 146 -1.90 5.51 19.53
CA LYS A 146 -2.85 6.63 19.68
C LYS A 146 -2.27 7.96 19.20
N GLU A 147 -1.01 8.17 19.50
CA GLU A 147 -0.28 9.39 19.16
C GLU A 147 0.20 9.34 17.70
N PRO A 148 0.15 10.45 16.95
CA PRO A 148 0.74 10.55 15.62
C PRO A 148 2.24 10.23 15.63
N PHE A 149 2.75 9.75 14.51
CA PHE A 149 4.17 9.40 14.32
C PHE A 149 4.71 8.34 15.29
N GLN A 150 3.81 7.53 15.86
CA GLN A 150 4.14 6.37 16.69
C GLN A 150 3.56 5.12 16.08
N VAL A 151 4.38 4.08 15.97
CA VAL A 151 3.97 2.76 15.49
C VAL A 151 4.50 1.67 16.40
N SER A 152 3.77 0.57 16.50
CA SER A 152 4.25 -0.66 17.12
C SER A 152 4.52 -1.70 16.04
N HIS A 153 5.69 -2.29 16.04
CA HIS A 153 6.04 -3.45 15.24
C HIS A 153 5.57 -4.70 15.98
N THR A 154 4.40 -5.19 15.59
CA THR A 154 3.69 -6.26 16.31
C THR A 154 4.04 -7.67 15.83
N GLY A 155 4.76 -7.77 14.74
CA GLY A 155 5.20 -9.06 14.22
C GLY A 155 6.24 -8.93 13.13
N VAL A 156 7.33 -9.67 13.29
CA VAL A 156 8.37 -9.77 12.27
C VAL A 156 7.84 -10.54 11.08
N GLY A 157 7.99 -9.95 9.91
CA GLY A 157 7.68 -10.55 8.61
C GLY A 157 8.88 -10.45 7.68
N THR A 158 8.61 -10.41 6.41
CA THR A 158 9.59 -10.21 5.34
C THR A 158 9.15 -9.09 4.42
N THR A 159 10.13 -8.47 3.76
CA THR A 159 9.92 -7.51 2.67
C THR A 159 10.54 -8.08 1.41
N ILE A 160 9.70 -8.52 0.46
CA ILE A 160 10.17 -9.04 -0.83
C ILE A 160 10.19 -7.87 -1.79
N LEU A 161 11.34 -7.59 -2.40
CA LEU A 161 11.57 -6.45 -3.29
C LEU A 161 11.97 -6.93 -4.68
N GLY A 162 11.53 -6.23 -5.71
CA GLY A 162 11.99 -6.47 -7.07
C GLY A 162 11.56 -5.36 -8.02
N SER A 163 12.18 -5.33 -9.19
CA SER A 163 11.79 -4.42 -10.26
C SER A 163 10.53 -4.88 -10.96
N VAL A 164 9.81 -3.90 -11.49
CA VAL A 164 8.64 -4.13 -12.34
C VAL A 164 9.06 -3.82 -13.76
N LEU A 165 9.03 -4.83 -14.63
CA LEU A 165 9.31 -4.64 -16.05
C LEU A 165 8.18 -3.87 -16.73
N PRO A 166 8.48 -3.01 -17.72
CA PRO A 166 7.47 -2.45 -18.61
C PRO A 166 6.61 -3.55 -19.23
N ALA A 167 5.34 -3.26 -19.48
CA ALA A 167 4.40 -4.24 -20.04
C ALA A 167 4.79 -4.71 -21.46
N ASP A 168 5.53 -3.90 -22.19
CA ASP A 168 6.06 -4.11 -23.53
C ASP A 168 7.48 -4.69 -23.54
N ALA A 169 8.11 -4.83 -22.37
CA ALA A 169 9.40 -5.49 -22.29
C ALA A 169 9.24 -6.98 -22.57
N VAL A 170 9.91 -7.44 -23.62
CA VAL A 170 10.10 -8.88 -23.84
C VAL A 170 10.84 -9.39 -22.59
N SER A 171 10.24 -10.36 -21.91
CA SER A 171 10.94 -10.99 -20.76
C SER A 171 12.30 -11.46 -21.27
N PRO A 172 13.40 -10.94 -20.73
CA PRO A 172 14.72 -11.37 -21.14
C PRO A 172 14.83 -12.88 -20.92
N ALA A 173 15.49 -13.58 -21.82
CA ALA A 173 15.66 -15.03 -21.73
C ALA A 173 16.30 -15.45 -20.40
N ASN A 174 17.09 -14.55 -19.80
CA ASN A 174 17.62 -14.65 -18.44
C ASN A 174 17.34 -13.35 -17.68
N GLU A 175 16.51 -13.41 -16.65
CA GLU A 175 16.25 -12.24 -15.76
C GLU A 175 17.51 -11.76 -15.01
N GLY A 176 18.57 -12.58 -14.97
CA GLY A 176 19.88 -12.23 -14.43
C GLY A 176 20.68 -11.24 -15.28
N ASP A 177 20.35 -11.09 -16.56
CA ASP A 177 21.05 -10.21 -17.51
C ASP A 177 20.44 -8.80 -17.58
N ILE A 178 19.43 -8.51 -16.75
CA ILE A 178 18.81 -7.18 -16.72
C ILE A 178 19.78 -6.17 -16.12
N ASP A 179 20.17 -5.18 -16.91
CA ASP A 179 20.96 -4.06 -16.43
C ASP A 179 20.07 -3.05 -15.69
N TRP A 180 20.07 -3.18 -14.38
CA TRP A 180 19.28 -2.30 -13.50
C TRP A 180 19.89 -0.90 -13.44
N ALA A 181 19.04 0.13 -13.46
CA ALA A 181 19.48 1.50 -13.26
C ALA A 181 20.28 1.66 -11.94
N PRO A 182 21.25 2.58 -11.88
CA PRO A 182 22.03 2.84 -10.67
C PRO A 182 21.17 3.13 -9.45
N SER A 183 20.11 3.93 -9.59
CA SER A 183 19.15 4.25 -8.54
C SER A 183 18.40 3.00 -8.04
N THR A 184 18.04 2.07 -8.94
CA THR A 184 17.42 0.78 -8.59
C THR A 184 18.37 -0.10 -7.79
N LYS A 185 19.63 -0.23 -8.26
CA LYS A 185 20.69 -0.99 -7.56
C LYS A 185 20.96 -0.42 -6.17
N TYR A 186 21.05 0.92 -6.06
CA TYR A 186 21.25 1.61 -4.80
C TYR A 186 20.10 1.33 -3.81
N LEU A 187 18.86 1.55 -4.24
CA LEU A 187 17.68 1.38 -3.38
C LEU A 187 17.53 -0.07 -2.92
N LEU A 188 17.71 -1.03 -3.84
CA LEU A 188 17.64 -2.46 -3.54
C LEU A 188 18.70 -2.86 -2.51
N ARG A 189 19.96 -2.46 -2.73
CA ARG A 189 21.07 -2.74 -1.81
C ARG A 189 20.84 -2.11 -0.43
N THR A 190 20.40 -0.85 -0.38
CA THR A 190 20.15 -0.14 0.88
C THR A 190 19.09 -0.87 1.70
N LEU A 191 17.97 -1.26 1.07
CA LEU A 191 16.89 -1.90 1.79
C LEU A 191 17.21 -3.34 2.20
N THR A 192 17.91 -4.11 1.37
CA THR A 192 18.32 -5.49 1.72
C THR A 192 19.39 -5.54 2.81
N LEU A 193 20.21 -4.49 2.93
CA LEU A 193 21.19 -4.34 4.01
C LEU A 193 20.61 -3.73 5.30
N THR A 194 19.30 -3.46 5.34
CA THR A 194 18.61 -2.90 6.53
C THR A 194 17.98 -4.03 7.34
N PRO A 195 18.60 -4.50 8.45
CA PRO A 195 18.18 -5.73 9.14
C PRO A 195 16.70 -5.73 9.60
N PRO A 196 16.13 -4.62 10.13
CA PRO A 196 14.72 -4.62 10.58
C PRO A 196 13.70 -4.91 9.48
N LEU A 197 14.06 -4.72 8.21
CA LEU A 197 13.16 -4.97 7.08
C LEU A 197 13.09 -6.45 6.68
N VAL A 198 14.09 -7.26 7.08
CA VAL A 198 14.22 -8.65 6.62
C VAL A 198 13.96 -8.73 5.11
N ALA A 199 14.63 -7.83 4.37
CA ALA A 199 14.34 -7.63 2.96
C ALA A 199 15.14 -8.60 2.10
N VAL A 200 14.49 -9.16 1.08
CA VAL A 200 15.08 -10.02 0.06
C VAL A 200 14.79 -9.47 -1.32
N ALA A 201 15.77 -9.58 -2.22
CA ALA A 201 15.60 -9.25 -3.63
C ALA A 201 15.10 -10.46 -4.39
N GLU A 202 14.12 -10.24 -5.25
CA GLU A 202 13.54 -11.27 -6.12
C GLU A 202 13.54 -10.81 -7.57
N THR A 203 13.53 -11.77 -8.49
CA THR A 203 13.36 -11.48 -9.90
C THR A 203 11.95 -10.92 -10.17
N PRO A 204 11.75 -10.17 -11.27
CA PRO A 204 10.44 -9.62 -11.62
C PRO A 204 9.33 -10.67 -11.67
N SER A 205 9.62 -11.84 -12.26
CA SER A 205 8.68 -12.95 -12.35
C SER A 205 8.34 -13.52 -10.99
N SER A 206 9.35 -13.78 -10.14
CA SER A 206 9.14 -14.26 -8.77
C SER A 206 8.34 -13.25 -7.94
N LEU A 207 8.70 -11.96 -8.01
CA LEU A 207 7.98 -10.89 -7.30
C LEU A 207 6.49 -10.89 -7.69
N ARG A 208 6.16 -11.00 -8.97
CA ARG A 208 4.78 -11.03 -9.47
C ARG A 208 3.99 -12.19 -8.85
N LEU A 209 4.60 -13.36 -8.76
CA LEU A 209 3.97 -14.51 -8.13
C LEU A 209 3.66 -14.26 -6.64
N TYR A 210 4.59 -13.67 -5.89
CA TYR A 210 4.35 -13.28 -4.49
C TYR A 210 3.27 -12.20 -4.34
N GLN A 211 3.22 -11.23 -5.26
CA GLN A 211 2.17 -10.21 -5.27
C GLN A 211 0.78 -10.84 -5.48
N LEU A 212 0.65 -11.76 -6.43
CA LEU A 212 -0.61 -12.46 -6.73
C LEU A 212 -1.03 -13.38 -5.58
N GLU A 213 -0.10 -14.09 -4.93
CA GLU A 213 -0.41 -14.88 -3.74
C GLU A 213 -0.93 -14.00 -2.59
N LYS A 214 -0.25 -12.88 -2.32
CA LYS A 214 -0.71 -11.92 -1.31
C LYS A 214 -2.05 -11.29 -1.68
N LEU A 215 -2.25 -10.97 -2.96
CA LEU A 215 -3.51 -10.45 -3.46
C LEU A 215 -4.65 -11.44 -3.20
N ALA A 216 -4.47 -12.72 -3.56
CA ALA A 216 -5.48 -13.75 -3.34
C ALA A 216 -5.88 -13.88 -1.87
N MET A 217 -4.91 -13.87 -0.96
CA MET A 217 -5.18 -13.90 0.49
C MET A 217 -5.94 -12.65 0.95
N ASN A 218 -5.53 -11.47 0.49
CA ASN A 218 -6.16 -10.20 0.84
C ASN A 218 -7.58 -10.08 0.28
N CYS A 219 -7.85 -10.59 -0.93
CA CYS A 219 -9.19 -10.59 -1.53
C CYS A 219 -10.21 -11.42 -0.75
N VAL A 220 -9.76 -12.30 0.13
CA VAL A 220 -10.63 -13.12 0.99
C VAL A 220 -10.71 -12.54 2.41
N ILE A 221 -9.57 -12.42 3.09
CA ILE A 221 -9.55 -12.04 4.51
C ILE A 221 -10.07 -10.63 4.71
N ASN A 222 -9.60 -9.68 3.90
CA ASN A 222 -9.86 -8.27 4.15
C ASN A 222 -11.35 -7.88 3.97
N PRO A 223 -12.03 -8.22 2.86
CA PRO A 223 -13.42 -7.87 2.70
C PRO A 223 -14.35 -8.63 3.67
N LEU A 224 -14.09 -9.92 3.92
CA LEU A 224 -14.93 -10.69 4.85
C LEU A 224 -14.86 -10.13 6.27
N THR A 225 -13.66 -9.84 6.78
CA THR A 225 -13.50 -9.25 8.11
C THR A 225 -14.08 -7.84 8.20
N ALA A 226 -13.95 -7.03 7.13
CA ALA A 226 -14.50 -5.68 7.08
C ALA A 226 -16.03 -5.67 7.11
N ILE A 227 -16.68 -6.58 6.37
CA ILE A 227 -18.14 -6.69 6.32
C ILE A 227 -18.67 -7.21 7.66
N MET A 228 -18.06 -8.25 8.21
CA MET A 228 -18.51 -8.93 9.42
C MET A 228 -18.03 -8.28 10.72
N ASN A 229 -17.16 -7.29 10.63
CA ASN A 229 -16.55 -6.60 11.79
C ASN A 229 -15.94 -7.60 12.79
N CYS A 230 -15.12 -8.52 12.30
CA CYS A 230 -14.53 -9.60 13.09
C CYS A 230 -13.01 -9.70 12.89
N LYS A 231 -12.33 -10.40 13.79
CA LYS A 231 -10.91 -10.70 13.68
C LYS A 231 -10.65 -11.77 12.62
N ASN A 232 -9.40 -11.81 12.13
CA ASN A 232 -9.03 -12.75 11.06
C ASN A 232 -9.31 -14.21 11.41
N GLY A 233 -9.01 -14.63 12.65
CA GLY A 233 -9.22 -16.02 13.09
C GLY A 233 -10.69 -16.42 13.19
N GLU A 234 -11.59 -15.48 13.43
CA GLU A 234 -13.03 -15.77 13.56
C GLU A 234 -13.65 -16.28 12.26
N LEU A 235 -13.03 -15.96 11.11
CA LEU A 235 -13.43 -16.50 9.81
C LEU A 235 -13.32 -18.04 9.75
N LEU A 236 -12.38 -18.63 10.50
CA LEU A 236 -12.09 -20.06 10.44
C LEU A 236 -13.14 -20.93 11.16
N TYR A 237 -13.87 -20.35 12.09
CA TYR A 237 -14.87 -21.06 12.90
C TYR A 237 -16.27 -21.01 12.28
N ASN A 238 -16.45 -20.39 11.12
CA ASN A 238 -17.74 -20.24 10.48
C ASN A 238 -17.78 -21.00 9.15
N TYR A 239 -18.62 -22.04 9.10
CA TYR A 239 -18.77 -22.88 7.91
C TYR A 239 -19.24 -22.11 6.67
N SER A 240 -20.12 -21.12 6.85
CA SER A 240 -20.61 -20.30 5.74
C SER A 240 -19.49 -19.46 5.12
N PHE A 241 -18.54 -18.95 5.94
CA PHE A 241 -17.36 -18.24 5.41
C PHE A 241 -16.47 -19.16 4.61
N THR A 242 -16.31 -20.41 5.02
CA THR A 242 -15.52 -21.39 4.26
C THR A 242 -16.11 -21.62 2.86
N ARG A 243 -17.43 -21.58 2.72
CA ARG A 243 -18.12 -21.69 1.41
C ARG A 243 -17.87 -20.46 0.55
N ILE A 244 -18.06 -19.26 1.11
CA ILE A 244 -17.78 -18.00 0.40
C ILE A 244 -16.31 -17.92 -0.02
N MET A 245 -15.39 -18.29 0.86
CA MET A 245 -13.94 -18.36 0.58
C MET A 245 -13.64 -19.24 -0.63
N ARG A 246 -14.26 -20.42 -0.72
CA ARG A 246 -14.07 -21.33 -1.87
C ARG A 246 -14.51 -20.71 -3.18
N LEU A 247 -15.65 -20.02 -3.20
CA LEU A 247 -16.15 -19.35 -4.41
C LEU A 247 -15.24 -18.20 -4.82
N LEU A 248 -14.84 -17.35 -3.86
CA LEU A 248 -13.87 -16.27 -4.11
C LEU A 248 -12.58 -16.80 -4.71
N LEU A 249 -12.00 -17.84 -4.11
CA LEU A 249 -10.73 -18.40 -4.55
C LEU A 249 -10.84 -19.14 -5.90
N ALA A 250 -11.99 -19.73 -6.22
CA ALA A 250 -12.22 -20.32 -7.54
C ALA A 250 -12.16 -19.26 -8.65
N GLU A 251 -12.85 -18.12 -8.46
CA GLU A 251 -12.78 -17.01 -9.42
C GLU A 251 -11.37 -16.42 -9.51
N ILE A 252 -10.70 -16.17 -8.36
CA ILE A 252 -9.34 -15.63 -8.29
C ILE A 252 -8.35 -16.55 -9.01
N SER A 253 -8.42 -17.86 -8.73
CA SER A 253 -7.59 -18.89 -9.40
C SER A 253 -7.80 -18.87 -10.92
N SER A 254 -9.05 -18.87 -11.39
CA SER A 254 -9.39 -18.83 -12.80
C SER A 254 -8.81 -17.60 -13.50
N VAL A 255 -8.92 -16.42 -12.86
CA VAL A 255 -8.35 -15.18 -13.43
C VAL A 255 -6.83 -15.25 -13.45
N ILE A 256 -6.18 -15.60 -12.33
CA ILE A 256 -4.72 -15.62 -12.25
C ILE A 256 -4.12 -16.60 -13.24
N CYS A 257 -4.67 -17.83 -13.35
CA CYS A 257 -4.16 -18.84 -14.29
C CYS A 257 -4.36 -18.45 -15.78
N ALA A 258 -5.30 -17.54 -16.06
CA ALA A 258 -5.56 -17.05 -17.40
C ALA A 258 -4.77 -15.77 -17.77
N LEU A 259 -4.03 -15.17 -16.81
CA LEU A 259 -3.28 -13.94 -17.08
C LEU A 259 -2.25 -14.14 -18.20
N PRO A 260 -2.23 -13.30 -19.26
CA PRO A 260 -1.28 -13.41 -20.36
C PRO A 260 0.18 -13.38 -19.91
N GLU A 261 0.48 -12.58 -18.91
CA GLU A 261 1.82 -12.44 -18.34
C GLU A 261 2.32 -13.67 -17.57
N LEU A 262 1.47 -14.67 -17.34
CA LEU A 262 1.83 -15.94 -16.69
C LEU A 262 1.77 -17.13 -17.66
N GLN A 263 1.39 -16.90 -18.91
CA GLN A 263 1.34 -17.98 -19.89
C GLN A 263 2.74 -18.55 -20.15
N GLY A 264 2.85 -19.87 -20.15
CA GLY A 264 4.12 -20.57 -20.30
C GLY A 264 4.99 -20.66 -19.05
N VAL A 265 4.61 -20.02 -17.92
CA VAL A 265 5.32 -20.19 -16.65
C VAL A 265 4.98 -21.55 -16.03
N PRO A 266 5.97 -22.42 -15.78
CA PRO A 266 5.70 -23.75 -15.26
C PRO A 266 5.04 -23.73 -13.87
N GLY A 267 4.08 -24.62 -13.64
CA GLY A 267 3.49 -24.84 -12.33
C GLY A 267 2.48 -23.78 -11.86
N ILE A 268 2.05 -22.85 -12.70
CA ILE A 268 1.09 -21.79 -12.37
C ILE A 268 -0.23 -22.38 -11.86
N GLU A 269 -0.80 -23.35 -12.57
CA GLU A 269 -2.05 -23.99 -12.17
C GLU A 269 -1.97 -24.65 -10.80
N SER A 270 -0.86 -25.33 -10.50
CA SER A 270 -0.60 -25.93 -9.19
C SER A 270 -0.41 -24.87 -8.12
N ARG A 271 0.36 -23.82 -8.43
CA ARG A 271 0.68 -22.73 -7.49
C ARG A 271 -0.55 -21.91 -7.10
N PHE A 272 -1.46 -21.68 -8.04
CA PHE A 272 -2.67 -20.90 -7.83
C PHE A 272 -3.94 -21.75 -7.79
N SER A 273 -3.82 -23.07 -7.55
CA SER A 273 -4.99 -23.93 -7.36
C SER A 273 -5.85 -23.44 -6.19
N PRO A 274 -7.19 -23.52 -6.29
CA PRO A 274 -8.09 -23.09 -5.22
C PRO A 274 -7.78 -23.72 -3.86
N GLU A 275 -7.35 -25.00 -3.86
CA GLU A 275 -7.00 -25.74 -2.65
C GLU A 275 -5.74 -25.19 -1.99
N ARG A 276 -4.69 -24.91 -2.77
CA ARG A 276 -3.45 -24.32 -2.24
C ARG A 276 -3.70 -22.92 -1.72
N LEU A 277 -4.43 -22.08 -2.48
CA LEU A 277 -4.81 -20.75 -2.04
C LEU A 277 -5.65 -20.79 -0.75
N ARG A 278 -6.57 -21.74 -0.61
CA ARG A 278 -7.34 -21.94 0.61
C ARG A 278 -6.45 -22.29 1.80
N MET A 279 -5.46 -23.16 1.61
CA MET A 279 -4.48 -23.46 2.66
C MET A 279 -3.73 -22.20 3.09
N MET A 280 -3.26 -21.40 2.16
CA MET A 280 -2.54 -20.16 2.45
C MET A 280 -3.41 -19.16 3.22
N VAL A 281 -4.66 -18.96 2.80
CA VAL A 281 -5.63 -18.09 3.50
C VAL A 281 -5.87 -18.59 4.92
N THR A 282 -6.08 -19.90 5.11
CA THR A 282 -6.31 -20.49 6.41
C THR A 282 -5.09 -20.32 7.32
N GLN A 283 -3.89 -20.59 6.82
CA GLN A 283 -2.63 -20.41 7.56
C GLN A 283 -2.43 -18.94 7.98
N LEU A 284 -2.67 -18.00 7.05
CA LEU A 284 -2.54 -16.57 7.36
C LEU A 284 -3.57 -16.12 8.38
N ALA A 285 -4.85 -16.51 8.22
CA ALA A 285 -5.91 -16.16 9.16
C ALA A 285 -5.64 -16.74 10.56
N ASN A 286 -5.09 -17.95 10.64
CA ASN A 286 -4.68 -18.55 11.91
C ASN A 286 -3.47 -17.85 12.54
N LYS A 287 -2.40 -17.59 11.75
CA LYS A 287 -1.21 -16.86 12.21
C LYS A 287 -1.56 -15.47 12.74
N THR A 288 -2.55 -14.83 12.15
CA THR A 288 -2.99 -13.46 12.49
C THR A 288 -4.36 -13.45 13.20
N ALA A 289 -4.72 -14.56 13.87
CA ALA A 289 -6.08 -14.79 14.38
C ALA A 289 -6.60 -13.67 15.31
N LYS A 290 -5.74 -13.07 16.10
CA LYS A 290 -6.06 -11.98 17.04
C LYS A 290 -6.10 -10.60 16.40
N ASN A 291 -5.67 -10.47 15.13
CA ASN A 291 -5.55 -9.19 14.46
C ASN A 291 -6.85 -8.83 13.72
N HIS A 292 -7.08 -7.53 13.60
CA HIS A 292 -8.01 -6.96 12.63
C HIS A 292 -7.29 -6.78 11.29
N SER A 293 -7.96 -7.07 10.18
CA SER A 293 -7.39 -6.80 8.86
C SER A 293 -7.20 -5.30 8.64
N SER A 294 -6.28 -4.93 7.73
CA SER A 294 -6.06 -3.52 7.37
C SER A 294 -7.34 -2.85 6.83
N MET A 295 -8.15 -3.59 6.06
CA MET A 295 -9.40 -3.09 5.49
C MET A 295 -10.46 -2.87 6.57
N LEU A 296 -10.57 -3.76 7.55
CA LEU A 296 -11.45 -3.53 8.71
C LEU A 296 -11.01 -2.28 9.49
N GLN A 297 -9.71 -2.11 9.72
CA GLN A 297 -9.18 -0.90 10.37
C GLN A 297 -9.52 0.37 9.56
N ASP A 298 -9.43 0.31 8.23
CA ASP A 298 -9.81 1.43 7.36
C ASP A 298 -11.30 1.75 7.49
N VAL A 299 -12.18 0.76 7.48
CA VAL A 299 -13.64 0.95 7.65
C VAL A 299 -13.96 1.56 9.01
N LEU A 300 -13.37 1.02 10.09
CA LEU A 300 -13.57 1.54 11.45
C LEU A 300 -13.03 2.97 11.62
N SER A 301 -11.90 3.28 10.96
CA SER A 301 -11.30 4.62 10.96
C SER A 301 -11.86 5.53 9.85
N ARG A 302 -12.87 5.08 9.07
CA ARG A 302 -13.50 5.81 7.96
C ARG A 302 -12.56 6.20 6.83
N ASN A 303 -11.45 5.56 6.74
CA ASN A 303 -10.48 5.75 5.67
C ASN A 303 -10.99 5.12 4.36
N THR A 304 -10.39 5.54 3.26
CA THR A 304 -10.59 4.87 1.97
C THR A 304 -9.91 3.52 2.00
N THR A 305 -10.67 2.47 1.66
CA THR A 305 -10.15 1.10 1.56
C THR A 305 -9.45 0.88 0.22
N GLU A 306 -8.62 -0.15 0.14
CA GLU A 306 -7.92 -0.56 -1.09
C GLU A 306 -8.69 -1.64 -1.87
N ILE A 307 -10.01 -1.78 -1.66
CA ILE A 307 -10.83 -2.83 -2.26
C ILE A 307 -10.79 -2.82 -3.80
N GLU A 308 -10.67 -1.64 -4.44
CA GLU A 308 -10.57 -1.49 -5.89
C GLU A 308 -9.28 -2.06 -6.47
N TYR A 309 -8.21 -2.10 -5.67
CA TYR A 309 -6.90 -2.65 -6.02
C TYR A 309 -6.72 -4.11 -5.55
N MET A 310 -7.75 -4.68 -4.91
CA MET A 310 -7.84 -6.08 -4.49
C MET A 310 -8.90 -6.81 -5.31
N ASN A 311 -10.10 -7.00 -4.76
CA ASN A 311 -11.20 -7.64 -5.50
C ASN A 311 -11.56 -6.88 -6.79
N GLY A 312 -11.46 -5.54 -6.80
CA GLY A 312 -11.65 -4.74 -8.00
C GLY A 312 -10.62 -5.05 -9.10
N TYR A 313 -9.36 -5.31 -8.75
CA TYR A 313 -8.36 -5.76 -9.72
C TYR A 313 -8.73 -7.11 -10.33
N ILE A 314 -9.12 -8.08 -9.51
CA ILE A 314 -9.55 -9.41 -10.00
C ILE A 314 -10.75 -9.29 -10.94
N VAL A 315 -11.72 -8.45 -10.60
CA VAL A 315 -12.90 -8.21 -11.46
C VAL A 315 -12.51 -7.62 -12.80
N ARG A 316 -11.69 -6.56 -12.83
CA ARG A 316 -11.23 -5.94 -14.10
C ARG A 316 -10.46 -6.92 -14.97
N ARG A 317 -9.49 -7.64 -14.37
CA ARG A 317 -8.71 -8.65 -15.11
C ARG A 317 -9.60 -9.79 -15.62
N GLY A 318 -10.60 -10.19 -14.82
CA GLY A 318 -11.61 -11.16 -15.26
C GLY A 318 -12.42 -10.67 -16.45
N GLU A 319 -12.89 -9.41 -16.42
CA GLU A 319 -13.62 -8.78 -17.53
C GLU A 319 -12.77 -8.74 -18.83
N GLU A 320 -11.50 -8.34 -18.73
CA GLU A 320 -10.55 -8.33 -19.86
C GLU A 320 -10.35 -9.72 -20.46
N LEU A 321 -10.45 -10.78 -19.65
CA LEU A 321 -10.26 -12.18 -20.05
C LEU A 321 -11.58 -12.91 -20.37
N GLY A 322 -12.74 -12.24 -20.26
CA GLY A 322 -14.05 -12.86 -20.43
C GLY A 322 -14.47 -13.79 -19.30
N ILE A 323 -13.81 -13.72 -18.14
CA ILE A 323 -14.07 -14.51 -16.94
C ILE A 323 -14.98 -13.72 -15.98
N LYS A 324 -16.14 -14.28 -15.66
CA LYS A 324 -17.11 -13.65 -14.75
C LYS A 324 -16.66 -13.85 -13.29
N CYS A 325 -16.47 -12.75 -12.54
CA CYS A 325 -16.05 -12.73 -11.14
C CYS A 325 -17.17 -12.15 -10.25
N VAL A 326 -18.32 -12.81 -10.24
CA VAL A 326 -19.56 -12.31 -9.58
C VAL A 326 -19.38 -12.18 -8.07
N VAL A 327 -18.72 -13.14 -7.43
CA VAL A 327 -18.53 -13.13 -5.98
C VAL A 327 -17.51 -12.06 -5.57
N ASN A 328 -16.42 -11.90 -6.31
CA ASN A 328 -15.46 -10.81 -6.09
C ASN A 328 -16.10 -9.44 -6.33
N TYR A 329 -16.95 -9.30 -7.37
CA TYR A 329 -17.71 -8.09 -7.63
C TYR A 329 -18.66 -7.75 -6.47
N MET A 330 -19.42 -8.74 -6.00
CA MET A 330 -20.31 -8.58 -4.84
C MET A 330 -19.54 -8.14 -3.59
N MET A 331 -18.42 -8.78 -3.29
CA MET A 331 -17.59 -8.43 -2.12
C MET A 331 -17.07 -7.00 -2.21
N LYS A 332 -16.61 -6.57 -3.38
CA LYS A 332 -16.19 -5.19 -3.63
C LYS A 332 -17.30 -4.21 -3.26
N HIS A 333 -18.49 -4.42 -3.79
CA HIS A 333 -19.63 -3.50 -3.55
C HIS A 333 -20.15 -3.53 -2.12
N LEU A 334 -20.12 -4.69 -1.45
CA LEU A 334 -20.49 -4.78 -0.02
C LEU A 334 -19.52 -3.98 0.86
N VAL A 335 -18.21 -4.01 0.59
CA VAL A 335 -17.24 -3.18 1.33
C VAL A 335 -17.47 -1.69 1.07
N LEU A 336 -17.72 -1.29 -0.18
CA LEU A 336 -18.03 0.10 -0.52
C LEU A 336 -19.31 0.58 0.19
N ALA A 337 -20.36 -0.23 0.19
CA ALA A 337 -21.61 0.05 0.88
C ALA A 337 -21.39 0.16 2.40
N LYS A 338 -20.66 -0.77 2.99
CA LYS A 338 -20.31 -0.72 4.43
C LYS A 338 -19.62 0.57 4.82
N ARG A 339 -18.67 1.02 4.00
CA ARG A 339 -17.98 2.29 4.23
C ARG A 339 -18.92 3.49 4.18
N LEU A 340 -19.85 3.53 3.22
CA LEU A 340 -20.83 4.59 3.12
C LEU A 340 -21.77 4.61 4.34
N GLN A 341 -22.27 3.46 4.77
CA GLN A 341 -23.09 3.35 5.99
C GLN A 341 -22.37 3.90 7.22
N THR A 342 -21.09 3.56 7.39
CA THR A 342 -20.30 4.04 8.53
C THR A 342 -20.11 5.56 8.50
N LYS A 343 -20.04 6.17 7.32
CA LYS A 343 -20.00 7.64 7.18
C LYS A 343 -21.34 8.30 7.43
N GLN A 344 -22.44 7.71 6.95
CA GLN A 344 -23.79 8.27 7.05
C GLN A 344 -24.36 8.19 8.47
N ALA A 345 -24.08 7.11 9.20
CA ALA A 345 -24.55 6.91 10.57
C ALA A 345 -24.17 8.07 11.53
N GLU A 346 -23.12 8.83 11.21
CA GLU A 346 -22.73 9.99 12.02
C GLU A 346 -23.27 11.32 11.53
N SER A 347 -23.50 11.46 10.22
CA SER A 347 -24.01 12.74 9.71
C SER A 347 -25.47 12.98 10.11
N GLY A 348 -26.13 11.99 10.74
CA GLY A 348 -27.57 12.08 11.06
C GLY A 348 -28.45 12.30 9.82
N ALA A 349 -27.85 12.22 8.63
CA ALA A 349 -28.56 12.44 7.37
C ALA A 349 -29.42 11.22 7.06
N ILE A 350 -30.72 11.37 7.22
CA ILE A 350 -31.70 10.47 6.60
C ILE A 350 -31.54 10.64 5.09
N PRO A 351 -31.27 9.58 4.30
CA PRO A 351 -31.22 9.70 2.85
C PRO A 351 -32.60 10.09 2.33
N ILE A 352 -32.77 11.36 1.99
CA ILE A 352 -34.04 11.88 1.45
C ILE A 352 -34.24 11.48 -0.04
N ASP A 353 -33.20 10.92 -0.68
CA ASP A 353 -33.25 10.54 -2.11
C ASP A 353 -34.09 9.28 -2.45
N LEU A 354 -34.70 8.64 -1.48
CA LEU A 354 -35.64 7.54 -1.75
C LEU A 354 -37.02 8.00 -2.35
N LEU A 355 -37.23 9.30 -2.52
CA LEU A 355 -38.51 9.84 -3.01
C LEU A 355 -38.43 10.51 -4.40
N ARG A 356 -37.30 10.43 -5.10
CA ARG A 356 -37.25 10.84 -6.50
C ARG A 356 -37.51 9.63 -7.38
N GLU A 357 -38.78 9.50 -7.77
CA GLU A 357 -39.14 8.62 -8.88
C GLU A 357 -38.35 9.00 -10.13
N PRO A 358 -37.83 8.02 -10.90
CA PRO A 358 -37.23 8.30 -12.18
C PRO A 358 -38.29 8.95 -13.07
N LYS A 359 -38.02 10.16 -13.52
CA LYS A 359 -38.85 10.76 -14.59
C LYS A 359 -38.79 9.84 -15.80
N MET A 360 -39.93 9.27 -16.17
CA MET A 360 -40.12 8.55 -17.42
C MET A 360 -39.82 9.46 -18.62
#